data_e3140bc9bbf9b1b50b48e1457154fcce
#
_entry.id   e3140bc9bbf9b1b50b48e1457154fcce
#
_cell.length_a   1.000
_cell.length_b   1.000
_cell.length_c   1.000
_cell.angle_alpha   90.00
_cell.angle_beta   90.00
_cell.angle_gamma   90.00
#
_symmetry.space_group_name_H-M   'P 1'
#
loop_
_entity.id
_entity.type
_entity.pdbx_description
1 polymer ?
#
loop_
_entity_poly.entity_id
_entity_poly.type
_entity_poly.pdbx_seq_one_letter_code
_entity_poly.pdbx_strand_id
1 'polypeptide(L)'
;MNPNRTSQNVDGDFYTTGYWYESEECGDCLDCAIPEAEAPTLLADIYKEDTYTHFIRQPESDKEIEQACEACEVCCVNALRYGGTNIDIIQRLYNTPDYCDYLVTKSGGLEYALDEKGDFLPFSYKFKNRADKFLKIKYGKPSTLIHRIISLFKS
;
A
#
# COMPACT_ATOMS: atom_id res chain seq x y z
N MET A 1 -10.92 -8.76 4.36
CA MET A 1 -10.50 -7.87 3.24
C MET A 1 -10.19 -6.51 3.84
N ASN A 2 -9.08 -5.90 3.46
CA ASN A 2 -8.66 -4.60 3.97
C ASN A 2 -9.70 -3.53 3.58
N PRO A 3 -10.26 -2.75 4.53
CA PRO A 3 -11.28 -1.74 4.23
C PRO A 3 -10.75 -0.55 3.40
N ASN A 4 -9.41 -0.41 3.32
CA ASN A 4 -8.76 0.66 2.55
C ASN A 4 -8.52 0.30 1.07
N ARG A 5 -9.04 -0.83 0.59
CA ARG A 5 -8.97 -1.20 -0.82
C ARG A 5 -9.80 -0.22 -1.67
N THR A 6 -9.22 0.34 -2.74
CA THR A 6 -9.96 1.20 -3.66
C THR A 6 -10.96 0.40 -4.50
N SER A 7 -12.07 1.04 -4.86
CA SER A 7 -13.14 0.42 -5.64
C SER A 7 -12.75 0.13 -7.10
N GLN A 8 -11.73 0.81 -7.62
CA GLN A 8 -11.25 0.63 -8.99
C GLN A 8 -10.47 -0.67 -9.20
N ASN A 9 -9.93 -1.27 -8.12
CA ASN A 9 -9.26 -2.57 -8.26
C ASN A 9 -10.23 -3.66 -8.70
N VAL A 10 -9.82 -4.48 -9.66
CA VAL A 10 -10.52 -5.74 -9.94
C VAL A 10 -10.47 -6.65 -8.71
N ASP A 11 -11.46 -7.54 -8.58
CA ASP A 11 -11.47 -8.53 -7.51
C ASP A 11 -10.23 -9.42 -7.57
N GLY A 12 -9.68 -9.73 -6.39
CA GLY A 12 -8.52 -10.60 -6.23
C GLY A 12 -7.60 -10.18 -5.10
N ASP A 13 -6.45 -10.84 -5.00
CA ASP A 13 -5.57 -10.73 -3.85
C ASP A 13 -4.63 -9.53 -3.91
N PHE A 14 -4.18 -9.15 -5.11
CA PHE A 14 -3.39 -7.93 -5.29
C PHE A 14 -4.29 -6.72 -5.49
N TYR A 15 -3.97 -5.63 -4.81
CA TYR A 15 -4.80 -4.42 -4.86
C TYR A 15 -4.01 -3.17 -4.42
N THR A 16 -4.59 -2.01 -4.72
CA THR A 16 -4.09 -0.72 -4.27
C THR A 16 -4.99 -0.14 -3.19
N THR A 17 -4.40 0.45 -2.18
CA THR A 17 -5.13 1.16 -1.12
C THR A 17 -5.51 2.56 -1.54
N GLY A 18 -6.51 3.11 -0.86
CA GLY A 18 -6.98 4.47 -1.01
C GLY A 18 -7.77 4.93 0.20
N TYR A 19 -8.32 6.12 0.11
CA TYR A 19 -9.11 6.75 1.16
C TYR A 19 -10.23 7.60 0.58
N TRP A 20 -11.21 7.93 1.40
CA TRP A 20 -12.29 8.84 1.01
C TRP A 20 -11.99 10.25 1.50
N TYR A 21 -12.10 11.20 0.58
CA TYR A 21 -11.99 12.64 0.87
C TYR A 21 -13.18 13.37 0.25
N GLU A 22 -13.96 14.09 1.09
CA GLU A 22 -15.11 14.91 0.65
C GLU A 22 -16.08 14.18 -0.32
N SER A 23 -16.33 12.89 -0.08
CA SER A 23 -17.18 12.02 -0.93
C SER A 23 -16.53 11.53 -2.22
N GLU A 24 -15.26 11.77 -2.45
CA GLU A 24 -14.48 11.22 -3.54
C GLU A 24 -13.50 10.16 -3.04
N GLU A 25 -13.35 9.08 -3.79
CA GLU A 25 -12.33 8.07 -3.52
C GLU A 25 -11.00 8.48 -4.14
N CYS A 26 -9.95 8.50 -3.35
CA CYS A 26 -8.60 8.84 -3.76
C CYS A 26 -7.68 7.62 -3.60
N GLY A 27 -6.80 7.36 -4.55
CA GLY A 27 -5.73 6.37 -4.39
C GLY A 27 -4.63 6.86 -3.43
N ASP A 28 -4.04 5.95 -2.68
CA ASP A 28 -2.87 6.23 -1.85
C ASP A 28 -1.57 6.31 -2.66
N CYS A 29 -1.56 5.83 -3.91
CA CYS A 29 -0.41 5.87 -4.80
C CYS A 29 -0.07 7.32 -5.20
N LEU A 30 1.21 7.60 -5.35
CA LEU A 30 1.71 8.91 -5.79
C LEU A 30 1.80 9.04 -7.32
N ASP A 31 1.24 8.07 -8.07
CA ASP A 31 1.21 8.04 -9.54
C ASP A 31 2.59 8.32 -10.18
N CYS A 32 3.62 7.68 -9.60
CA CYS A 32 5.01 7.84 -10.03
C CYS A 32 5.38 6.99 -11.26
N ALA A 33 4.46 6.17 -11.76
CA ALA A 33 4.60 5.23 -12.88
C ALA A 33 5.65 4.12 -12.68
N ILE A 34 6.29 4.00 -11.52
CA ILE A 34 7.29 2.96 -11.27
C ILE A 34 6.63 1.58 -11.11
N PRO A 35 5.56 1.41 -10.30
CA PRO A 35 4.84 0.14 -10.22
C PRO A 35 4.28 -0.33 -11.57
N GLU A 36 3.79 0.60 -12.39
CA GLU A 36 3.26 0.30 -13.72
C GLU A 36 4.34 -0.19 -14.68
N ALA A 37 5.58 0.28 -14.52
CA ALA A 37 6.71 -0.21 -15.31
C ALA A 37 7.07 -1.67 -14.97
N GLU A 38 6.93 -2.08 -13.70
CA GLU A 38 7.18 -3.46 -13.26
C GLU A 38 6.04 -4.42 -13.65
N ALA A 39 4.78 -3.95 -13.61
CA ALA A 39 3.61 -4.78 -13.88
C ALA A 39 2.68 -4.15 -14.94
N PRO A 40 3.16 -3.87 -16.17
CA PRO A 40 2.44 -3.05 -17.16
C PRO A 40 1.16 -3.69 -17.70
N THR A 41 0.97 -5.00 -17.53
CA THR A 41 -0.24 -5.72 -17.95
C THR A 41 -1.23 -5.93 -16.80
N LEU A 42 -0.83 -5.62 -15.57
CA LEU A 42 -1.63 -5.83 -14.37
C LEU A 42 -2.17 -4.52 -13.81
N LEU A 43 -1.49 -3.41 -14.03
CA LEU A 43 -1.84 -2.10 -13.51
C LEU A 43 -2.40 -1.18 -14.61
N ALA A 44 -3.26 -0.26 -14.21
CA ALA A 44 -3.81 0.77 -15.11
C ALA A 44 -2.70 1.67 -15.64
N ASP A 45 -2.84 2.08 -16.90
CA ASP A 45 -1.94 3.09 -17.49
C ASP A 45 -2.41 4.49 -17.08
N ILE A 46 -1.83 5.01 -16.01
CA ILE A 46 -2.20 6.31 -15.41
C ILE A 46 -2.07 7.49 -16.39
N TYR A 47 -1.23 7.37 -17.42
CA TYR A 47 -1.07 8.41 -18.43
C TYR A 47 -2.16 8.40 -19.51
N LYS A 48 -2.86 7.28 -19.67
CA LYS A 48 -3.92 7.15 -20.67
C LYS A 48 -5.32 7.29 -20.09
N GLU A 49 -5.51 6.92 -18.83
CA GLU A 49 -6.85 6.73 -18.25
C GLU A 49 -7.29 7.85 -17.31
N ASP A 50 -6.44 8.86 -17.06
CA ASP A 50 -6.69 9.92 -16.07
C ASP A 50 -7.20 9.34 -14.73
N THR A 51 -6.45 8.38 -14.22
CA THR A 51 -6.77 7.58 -13.03
C THR A 51 -5.54 7.42 -12.15
N TYR A 52 -5.73 6.92 -10.94
CA TYR A 52 -4.62 6.52 -10.08
C TYR A 52 -4.25 5.04 -10.27
N THR A 53 -3.05 4.65 -9.84
CA THR A 53 -2.54 3.27 -9.89
C THR A 53 -3.52 2.29 -9.24
N HIS A 54 -4.01 1.32 -10.00
CA HIS A 54 -4.84 0.23 -9.50
C HIS A 54 -4.68 -1.02 -10.35
N PHE A 55 -5.03 -2.19 -9.80
CA PHE A 55 -4.99 -3.45 -10.55
C PHE A 55 -6.21 -3.56 -11.45
N ILE A 56 -5.97 -3.66 -12.77
CA ILE A 56 -6.98 -3.90 -13.81
C ILE A 56 -7.15 -5.39 -14.11
N ARG A 57 -6.20 -6.22 -13.66
CA ARG A 57 -6.20 -7.67 -13.81
C ARG A 57 -5.37 -8.30 -12.68
N GLN A 58 -5.75 -9.48 -12.23
CA GLN A 58 -4.95 -10.27 -11.31
C GLN A 58 -3.89 -11.09 -12.06
N PRO A 59 -2.74 -11.39 -11.44
CA PRO A 59 -1.72 -12.25 -12.03
C PRO A 59 -2.22 -13.70 -12.15
N GLU A 60 -1.95 -14.35 -13.29
CA GLU A 60 -2.36 -15.73 -13.58
C GLU A 60 -1.18 -16.69 -13.75
N SER A 61 0.04 -16.18 -13.89
CA SER A 61 1.26 -16.98 -14.03
C SER A 61 2.29 -16.60 -12.98
N ASP A 62 3.24 -17.49 -12.70
CA ASP A 62 4.34 -17.23 -11.75
C ASP A 62 5.12 -15.96 -12.12
N LYS A 63 5.32 -15.72 -13.42
CA LYS A 63 5.96 -14.50 -13.91
C LYS A 63 5.16 -13.25 -13.55
N GLU A 64 3.84 -13.29 -13.71
CA GLU A 64 2.97 -12.16 -13.38
C GLU A 64 2.84 -11.96 -11.86
N ILE A 65 2.86 -13.05 -11.08
CA ILE A 65 2.93 -12.98 -9.62
C ILE A 65 4.20 -12.25 -9.19
N GLU A 66 5.35 -12.59 -9.80
CA GLU A 66 6.61 -11.91 -9.53
C GLU A 66 6.53 -10.41 -9.88
N GLN A 67 5.99 -10.06 -11.05
CA GLN A 67 5.78 -8.66 -11.45
C GLN A 67 4.87 -7.90 -10.47
N ALA A 68 3.80 -8.54 -9.98
CA ALA A 68 2.92 -7.94 -8.99
C ALA A 68 3.63 -7.73 -7.64
N CYS A 69 4.49 -8.67 -7.23
CA CYS A 69 5.34 -8.52 -6.04
C CYS A 69 6.35 -7.38 -6.20
N GLU A 70 7.05 -7.31 -7.34
CA GLU A 70 7.99 -6.23 -7.65
C GLU A 70 7.28 -4.86 -7.64
N ALA A 71 6.08 -4.76 -8.22
CA ALA A 71 5.27 -3.55 -8.17
C ALA A 71 4.93 -3.12 -6.73
N CYS A 72 4.63 -4.08 -5.84
CA CYS A 72 4.43 -3.78 -4.41
C CYS A 72 5.71 -3.23 -3.76
N GLU A 73 6.87 -3.83 -4.06
CA GLU A 73 8.16 -3.47 -3.47
C GLU A 73 8.65 -2.08 -3.91
N VAL A 74 8.48 -1.74 -5.19
CA VAL A 74 8.93 -0.45 -5.72
C VAL A 74 7.98 0.70 -5.37
N CYS A 75 6.77 0.41 -4.91
CA CYS A 75 5.83 1.44 -4.48
C CYS A 75 6.37 2.16 -3.24
N CYS A 76 6.89 3.37 -3.43
CA CYS A 76 7.57 4.15 -2.39
C CYS A 76 6.69 4.51 -1.18
N VAL A 77 5.38 4.37 -1.33
CA VAL A 77 4.38 4.65 -0.29
C VAL A 77 3.67 3.38 0.21
N ASN A 78 4.03 2.20 -0.31
CA ASN A 78 3.45 0.90 0.02
C ASN A 78 1.91 0.86 -0.17
N ALA A 79 1.41 1.58 -1.19
CA ALA A 79 0.00 1.59 -1.53
C ALA A 79 -0.44 0.27 -2.21
N LEU A 80 0.46 -0.41 -2.93
CA LEU A 80 0.21 -1.71 -3.53
C LEU A 80 0.42 -2.82 -2.50
N ARG A 81 -0.53 -3.74 -2.42
CA ARG A 81 -0.60 -4.74 -1.35
C ARG A 81 -1.07 -6.10 -1.85
N TYR A 82 -0.74 -7.13 -1.06
CA TYR A 82 -1.25 -8.49 -1.19
C TYR A 82 -2.18 -8.82 -0.02
N GLY A 83 -3.45 -9.07 -0.31
CA GLY A 83 -4.50 -9.43 0.66
C GLY A 83 -4.84 -10.92 0.69
N GLY A 84 -4.11 -11.75 -0.06
CA GLY A 84 -4.32 -13.19 -0.12
C GLY A 84 -3.64 -13.94 1.03
N THR A 85 -3.85 -15.26 1.04
CA THR A 85 -3.36 -16.18 2.09
C THR A 85 -2.31 -17.16 1.58
N ASN A 86 -1.80 -16.98 0.36
CA ASN A 86 -0.73 -17.84 -0.17
C ASN A 86 0.58 -17.54 0.56
N ILE A 87 1.07 -18.54 1.30
CA ILE A 87 2.27 -18.43 2.15
C ILE A 87 3.53 -18.10 1.32
N ASP A 88 3.66 -18.66 0.13
CA ASP A 88 4.83 -18.42 -0.72
C ASP A 88 4.89 -16.97 -1.19
N ILE A 89 3.75 -16.38 -1.55
CA ILE A 89 3.67 -14.96 -1.92
C ILE A 89 3.94 -14.07 -0.70
N ILE A 90 3.38 -14.39 0.46
CA ILE A 90 3.63 -13.64 1.71
C ILE A 90 5.13 -13.67 2.05
N GLN A 91 5.78 -14.83 1.92
CA GLN A 91 7.23 -14.96 2.15
C GLN A 91 8.05 -14.22 1.10
N ARG A 92 7.64 -14.28 -0.17
CA ARG A 92 8.24 -13.51 -1.26
C ARG A 92 8.19 -12.00 -0.99
N LEU A 93 7.12 -11.52 -0.36
CA LEU A 93 6.94 -10.14 0.10
C LEU A 93 7.48 -9.91 1.53
N TYR A 94 8.49 -10.68 1.93
CA TYR A 94 9.23 -10.55 3.20
C TYR A 94 8.42 -10.78 4.48
N ASN A 95 7.22 -11.36 4.37
CA ASN A 95 6.33 -11.57 5.52
C ASN A 95 6.19 -10.30 6.39
N THR A 96 5.95 -9.16 5.75
CA THR A 96 5.87 -7.85 6.42
C THR A 96 4.50 -7.20 6.23
N PRO A 97 4.00 -6.49 7.26
CA PRO A 97 2.77 -5.70 7.15
C PRO A 97 2.89 -4.57 6.13
N ASP A 98 4.09 -4.33 5.59
CA ASP A 98 4.35 -3.34 4.57
C ASP A 98 3.64 -3.66 3.28
N TYR A 99 3.57 -4.94 2.92
CA TYR A 99 3.03 -5.40 1.65
C TYR A 99 1.87 -6.37 1.82
N CYS A 100 1.74 -7.03 2.98
CA CYS A 100 0.79 -8.11 3.19
C CYS A 100 -0.27 -7.75 4.25
N ASP A 101 -1.51 -8.20 4.02
CA ASP A 101 -2.59 -8.12 5.01
C ASP A 101 -2.55 -9.29 6.00
N TYR A 102 -1.93 -10.39 5.61
CA TYR A 102 -1.69 -11.55 6.45
C TYR A 102 -0.20 -11.77 6.62
N LEU A 103 0.19 -12.22 7.80
CA LEU A 103 1.56 -12.61 8.13
C LEU A 103 1.59 -14.09 8.51
N VAL A 104 2.67 -14.76 8.13
CA VAL A 104 2.95 -16.13 8.56
C VAL A 104 3.58 -16.09 9.94
N THR A 105 2.94 -16.73 10.91
CA THR A 105 3.43 -16.87 12.28
C THR A 105 4.59 -17.84 12.37
N LYS A 106 5.32 -17.83 13.49
CA LYS A 106 6.39 -18.81 13.77
C LYS A 106 5.91 -20.27 13.80
N SER A 107 4.63 -20.50 14.09
CA SER A 107 3.99 -21.81 14.08
C SER A 107 3.50 -22.24 12.69
N GLY A 108 3.67 -21.41 11.65
CA GLY A 108 3.20 -21.66 10.29
C GLY A 108 1.72 -21.30 10.05
N GLY A 109 1.04 -20.73 11.04
CA GLY A 109 -0.31 -20.20 10.87
C GLY A 109 -0.32 -18.81 10.21
N LEU A 110 -1.51 -18.28 9.95
CA LEU A 110 -1.71 -16.94 9.43
C LEU A 110 -2.36 -16.05 10.48
N GLU A 111 -1.93 -14.79 10.54
CA GLU A 111 -2.54 -13.74 11.36
C GLU A 111 -2.70 -12.46 10.55
N TYR A 112 -3.66 -11.60 10.91
CA TYR A 112 -3.81 -10.29 10.27
C TYR A 112 -2.67 -9.35 10.66
N ALA A 113 -2.17 -8.60 9.69
CA ALA A 113 -1.22 -7.51 9.90
C ALA A 113 -1.95 -6.27 10.44
N LEU A 114 -2.26 -6.27 11.74
CA LEU A 114 -2.99 -5.20 12.42
C LEU A 114 -2.03 -4.29 13.19
N ASP A 115 -2.43 -3.05 13.41
CA ASP A 115 -1.73 -2.13 14.30
C ASP A 115 -2.03 -2.43 15.78
N GLU A 116 -1.47 -1.63 16.69
CA GLU A 116 -1.68 -1.76 18.15
C GLU A 116 -3.15 -1.58 18.57
N LYS A 117 -4.00 -1.00 17.71
CA LYS A 117 -5.42 -0.78 17.94
C LYS A 117 -6.31 -1.86 17.34
N GLY A 118 -5.72 -2.79 16.58
CA GLY A 118 -6.42 -3.83 15.87
C GLY A 118 -6.97 -3.39 14.50
N ASP A 119 -6.51 -2.27 13.98
CA ASP A 119 -6.85 -1.80 12.63
C ASP A 119 -5.79 -2.25 11.61
N PHE A 120 -6.22 -2.49 10.36
CA PHE A 120 -5.26 -2.68 9.27
C PHE A 120 -4.35 -1.46 9.17
N LEU A 121 -3.05 -1.70 9.00
CA LEU A 121 -2.07 -0.62 8.91
C LEU A 121 -2.35 0.23 7.65
N PRO A 122 -2.88 1.44 7.79
CA PRO A 122 -3.11 2.32 6.65
C PRO A 122 -1.78 2.94 6.19
N PHE A 123 -1.72 3.31 4.92
CA PHE A 123 -0.62 4.08 4.34
C PHE A 123 -0.22 5.30 5.22
N SER A 124 -1.21 6.02 5.75
CA SER A 124 -0.99 7.20 6.61
C SER A 124 -0.13 6.90 7.85
N TYR A 125 -0.16 5.67 8.37
CA TYR A 125 0.64 5.26 9.53
C TYR A 125 2.14 5.25 9.21
N LYS A 126 2.55 4.73 8.04
CA LYS A 126 3.97 4.65 7.67
C LYS A 126 4.56 5.97 7.21
N PHE A 127 3.80 6.72 6.43
CA PHE A 127 4.21 8.06 6.04
C PHE A 127 4.41 8.94 7.27
N LYS A 128 3.48 8.86 8.23
CA LYS A 128 3.60 9.56 9.52
C LYS A 128 4.85 9.09 10.27
N ASN A 129 5.08 7.79 10.41
CA ASN A 129 6.24 7.27 11.14
C ASN A 129 7.57 7.56 10.44
N ARG A 130 7.62 7.49 9.10
CA ARG A 130 8.82 7.87 8.33
C ARG A 130 9.08 9.38 8.40
N ALA A 131 8.03 10.19 8.29
CA ALA A 131 8.13 11.63 8.43
C ALA A 131 8.52 12.02 9.86
N ASP A 132 7.94 11.41 10.89
CA ASP A 132 8.29 11.61 12.29
C ASP A 132 9.75 11.20 12.58
N LYS A 133 10.19 10.06 12.03
CA LYS A 133 11.57 9.59 12.15
C LYS A 133 12.56 10.52 11.44
N PHE A 134 12.23 10.97 10.23
CA PHE A 134 13.04 11.90 9.46
C PHE A 134 13.12 13.28 10.15
N LEU A 135 12.00 13.81 10.63
CA LEU A 135 11.95 15.09 11.34
C LEU A 135 12.68 15.02 12.69
N LYS A 136 12.57 13.88 13.40
CA LYS A 136 13.31 13.65 14.64
C LYS A 136 14.82 13.61 14.41
N ILE A 137 15.27 12.97 13.31
CA ILE A 137 16.69 12.93 12.92
C ILE A 137 17.18 14.32 12.49
N LYS A 138 16.41 15.05 11.69
CA LYS A 138 16.81 16.32 11.08
C LYS A 138 16.67 17.52 12.02
N TYR A 139 15.69 17.53 12.90
CA TYR A 139 15.32 18.70 13.72
C TYR A 139 15.29 18.45 15.22
N GLY A 140 15.53 17.24 15.69
CA GLY A 140 15.62 16.90 17.13
C GLY A 140 14.33 17.07 17.94
N LYS A 141 13.17 17.30 17.29
CA LYS A 141 11.89 17.51 17.97
C LYS A 141 10.77 16.63 17.37
N PRO A 142 9.93 15.98 18.19
CA PRO A 142 8.76 15.24 17.69
C PRO A 142 7.56 16.14 17.44
N SER A 143 6.86 15.88 16.34
CA SER A 143 5.42 16.01 16.08
C SER A 143 4.70 17.38 16.06
N THR A 144 5.14 18.45 16.67
CA THR A 144 4.40 19.73 16.64
C THR A 144 4.38 20.40 15.25
N LEU A 145 5.34 20.07 14.38
CA LEU A 145 5.41 20.65 13.04
C LEU A 145 4.44 19.96 12.07
N ILE A 146 4.23 18.63 12.21
CA ILE A 146 3.29 17.87 11.37
C ILE A 146 1.86 18.29 11.64
N HIS A 147 1.49 18.53 12.91
CA HIS A 147 0.16 19.06 13.25
C HIS A 147 -0.08 20.47 12.67
N ARG A 148 0.97 21.29 12.56
CA ARG A 148 0.88 22.61 11.91
C ARG A 148 0.76 22.51 10.39
N ILE A 149 1.46 21.58 9.76
CA ILE A 149 1.39 21.37 8.31
C ILE A 149 0.01 20.80 7.94
N ILE A 150 -0.48 19.79 8.66
CA ILE A 150 -1.83 19.24 8.43
C ILE A 150 -2.93 20.28 8.68
N SER A 151 -2.76 21.20 9.64
CA SER A 151 -3.73 22.27 9.88
C SER A 151 -3.75 23.34 8.77
N LEU A 152 -2.65 23.51 8.01
CA LEU A 152 -2.57 24.43 6.87
C LEU A 152 -3.29 23.89 5.62
N PHE A 153 -3.50 22.58 5.54
CA PHE A 153 -4.27 21.94 4.46
C PHE A 153 -5.74 21.68 4.82
N LYS A 154 -6.18 22.12 6.02
CA LYS A 154 -7.57 22.01 6.49
C LYS A 154 -8.32 23.35 6.50
N SER A 155 -7.77 24.36 5.88
CA SER A 155 -8.44 25.69 5.72
C SER A 155 -8.75 25.96 4.25
#